data_95732ada5d18a053cf2ec3e6f9ed8631
#
_entry.id   95732ada5d18a053cf2ec3e6f9ed8631
#
_cell.length_a   1.000
_cell.length_b   1.000
_cell.length_c   1.000
_cell.angle_alpha   90.00
_cell.angle_beta   90.00
_cell.angle_gamma   90.00
#
_symmetry.space_group_name_H-M   'P 1'
#
loop_
_entity.id
_entity.type
_entity.pdbx_description
1 polymer ?
#
loop_
_entity_poly.entity_id
_entity_poly.type
_entity_poly.pdbx_seq_one_letter_code
_entity_poly.pdbx_strand_id
1 'polypeptide(L)'
;YIKFAFLTGVTKFGKVSVFSDLNNLDDISMRKDYVEICGVSDQELHENLDIELHEFAETQGLSYDKLCTKLKEYYDGYHFTHNSIGIYNPFSLLNAFKYKEFGSYWFETGTPTYLVKLLKKHHYDLEQMAHEETDAQVLNSIDSESTNPIPVIYQSGYLTIKGYDERFGIYRLGFPNREVEEGFIRFLLPFYANVNKVESPFEVQKFVREVETGDYDSFFHRLQSFFADTTYEVIREQELHYENVLFIVFKLVGFYTKVEYHTNDGRIDLVLQTEKFIYIMEFKLNGTAEEALQ
;
A
#
# COMPACT_ATOMS: atom_id res chain seq x y z
N TYR A 1 -34.15 -0.77 -27.37
CA TYR A 1 -33.92 0.44 -26.55
C TYR A 1 -33.38 0.01 -25.18
N ILE A 2 -32.18 0.52 -24.79
CA ILE A 2 -31.62 0.34 -23.47
C ILE A 2 -32.30 1.34 -22.54
N LYS A 3 -32.92 0.87 -21.44
CA LYS A 3 -33.56 1.73 -20.44
C LYS A 3 -32.59 2.18 -19.35
N PHE A 4 -31.59 1.37 -19.06
CA PHE A 4 -30.57 1.63 -18.04
C PHE A 4 -29.32 0.84 -18.37
N ALA A 5 -28.14 1.44 -18.16
CA ALA A 5 -26.86 0.77 -18.26
C ALA A 5 -25.96 1.25 -17.10
N PHE A 6 -25.33 0.29 -16.41
CA PHE A 6 -24.33 0.54 -15.40
C PHE A 6 -23.01 -0.06 -15.88
N LEU A 7 -22.00 0.80 -16.06
CA LEU A 7 -20.68 0.41 -16.55
C LEU A 7 -19.70 0.46 -15.41
N THR A 8 -18.96 -0.61 -15.19
CA THR A 8 -17.92 -0.69 -14.16
C THR A 8 -16.66 -1.35 -14.73
N GLY A 9 -15.52 -1.07 -14.13
CA GLY A 9 -14.22 -1.62 -14.53
C GLY A 9 -13.14 -1.29 -13.50
N VAL A 10 -11.97 -1.93 -13.62
CA VAL A 10 -10.84 -1.71 -12.70
C VAL A 10 -10.21 -0.33 -12.95
N THR A 11 -10.05 0.05 -14.21
CA THR A 11 -9.48 1.34 -14.59
C THR A 11 -10.38 2.06 -15.58
N LYS A 12 -10.35 3.39 -15.56
CA LYS A 12 -11.07 4.22 -16.50
C LYS A 12 -10.34 4.24 -17.87
N PHE A 13 -10.50 3.21 -18.69
CA PHE A 13 -10.06 3.25 -20.09
C PHE A 13 -10.86 4.25 -20.94
N GLY A 14 -11.41 5.24 -20.32
CA GLY A 14 -12.54 6.02 -20.77
C GLY A 14 -12.28 7.09 -21.81
N LYS A 15 -11.08 7.22 -22.34
CA LYS A 15 -10.87 8.11 -23.51
C LYS A 15 -10.56 7.33 -24.79
N VAL A 16 -10.77 6.03 -24.78
CA VAL A 16 -10.85 5.28 -26.02
C VAL A 16 -12.11 5.70 -26.75
N SER A 17 -12.03 5.94 -28.03
CA SER A 17 -13.04 6.50 -28.94
C SER A 17 -14.49 6.00 -28.83
N VAL A 18 -14.72 4.87 -28.15
CA VAL A 18 -16.06 4.31 -27.94
C VAL A 18 -16.91 5.14 -26.98
N PHE A 19 -16.31 5.89 -26.04
CA PHE A 19 -17.04 6.69 -25.06
C PHE A 19 -17.08 8.20 -25.39
N SER A 20 -16.23 8.66 -26.30
CA SER A 20 -16.23 10.06 -26.74
C SER A 20 -17.54 10.49 -27.42
N ASP A 21 -18.28 9.52 -27.96
CA ASP A 21 -19.55 9.77 -28.65
C ASP A 21 -20.79 9.59 -27.73
N LEU A 22 -20.62 9.14 -26.49
CA LEU A 22 -21.71 8.92 -25.54
C LEU A 22 -21.78 10.08 -24.54
N ASN A 23 -22.39 11.20 -24.95
CA ASN A 23 -22.55 12.40 -24.10
C ASN A 23 -23.55 12.24 -22.94
N ASN A 24 -24.17 11.07 -22.77
CA ASN A 24 -25.20 10.79 -21.76
C ASN A 24 -24.72 9.87 -20.63
N LEU A 25 -23.41 9.63 -20.52
CA LEU A 25 -22.83 8.92 -19.37
C LEU A 25 -22.60 9.89 -18.22
N ASP A 26 -23.02 9.48 -17.02
CA ASP A 26 -22.74 10.18 -15.76
C ASP A 26 -21.65 9.41 -15.00
N ASP A 27 -20.50 10.04 -14.80
CA ASP A 27 -19.41 9.46 -14.01
C ASP A 27 -19.69 9.66 -12.50
N ILE A 28 -20.03 8.58 -11.82
CA ILE A 28 -20.39 8.58 -10.40
C ILE A 28 -19.22 8.18 -9.48
N SER A 29 -18.03 7.94 -10.03
CA SER A 29 -16.89 7.36 -9.28
C SER A 29 -16.44 8.17 -8.07
N MET A 30 -16.60 9.50 -8.10
CA MET A 30 -16.21 10.40 -7.00
C MET A 30 -17.40 11.19 -6.44
N ARG A 31 -18.64 10.78 -6.70
CA ARG A 31 -19.84 11.47 -6.20
C ARG A 31 -20.23 10.97 -4.81
N LYS A 32 -20.52 11.92 -3.91
CA LYS A 32 -20.88 11.64 -2.50
C LYS A 32 -22.09 10.71 -2.36
N ASP A 33 -23.07 10.86 -3.24
CA ASP A 33 -24.34 10.10 -3.21
C ASP A 33 -24.15 8.59 -3.50
N TYR A 34 -22.97 8.17 -3.97
CA TYR A 34 -22.70 6.82 -4.43
C TYR A 34 -21.52 6.14 -3.71
N VAL A 35 -21.04 6.69 -2.60
CA VAL A 35 -19.85 6.17 -1.89
C VAL A 35 -20.03 4.75 -1.35
N GLU A 36 -21.27 4.37 -1.02
CA GLU A 36 -21.61 3.06 -0.44
C GLU A 36 -22.05 2.02 -1.47
N ILE A 37 -22.14 2.39 -2.77
CA ILE A 37 -22.76 1.53 -3.80
C ILE A 37 -22.01 0.21 -4.05
N CYS A 38 -20.70 0.18 -3.79
CA CYS A 38 -19.84 -0.97 -4.12
C CYS A 38 -19.04 -1.52 -2.94
N GLY A 39 -19.41 -1.18 -1.70
CA GLY A 39 -18.69 -1.61 -0.52
C GLY A 39 -19.60 -1.87 0.66
N VAL A 40 -19.04 -2.02 1.84
CA VAL A 40 -19.77 -2.18 3.10
C VAL A 40 -19.33 -1.06 4.03
N SER A 41 -20.28 -0.27 4.52
CA SER A 41 -20.00 0.76 5.54
C SER A 41 -19.91 0.13 6.93
N ASP A 42 -19.27 0.85 7.87
CA ASP A 42 -19.15 0.40 9.26
C ASP A 42 -20.54 0.21 9.91
N GLN A 43 -21.49 1.07 9.55
CA GLN A 43 -22.88 0.95 9.99
C GLN A 43 -23.52 -0.34 9.46
N GLU A 44 -23.43 -0.61 8.16
CA GLU A 44 -24.01 -1.83 7.55
C GLU A 44 -23.37 -3.09 8.12
N LEU A 45 -22.07 -3.06 8.42
CA LEU A 45 -21.37 -4.16 9.06
C LEU A 45 -22.00 -4.52 10.40
N HIS A 46 -22.21 -3.53 11.28
CA HIS A 46 -22.80 -3.76 12.60
C HIS A 46 -24.30 -4.08 12.56
N GLU A 47 -25.04 -3.49 11.62
CA GLU A 47 -26.48 -3.75 11.50
C GLU A 47 -26.81 -5.13 10.91
N ASN A 48 -25.96 -5.65 10.01
CA ASN A 48 -26.28 -6.84 9.23
C ASN A 48 -25.44 -8.08 9.59
N LEU A 49 -24.27 -7.91 10.21
CA LEU A 49 -23.30 -8.98 10.47
C LEU A 49 -22.89 -9.08 11.95
N ASP A 50 -23.71 -8.58 12.87
CA ASP A 50 -23.38 -8.54 14.30
C ASP A 50 -23.19 -9.96 14.89
N ILE A 51 -24.00 -10.93 14.46
CA ILE A 51 -23.87 -12.33 14.88
C ILE A 51 -22.53 -12.90 14.42
N GLU A 52 -22.19 -12.70 13.16
CA GLU A 52 -20.94 -13.16 12.56
C GLU A 52 -19.70 -12.49 13.19
N LEU A 53 -19.83 -11.21 13.61
CA LEU A 53 -18.80 -10.51 14.36
C LEU A 53 -18.52 -11.19 15.69
N HIS A 54 -19.56 -11.54 16.47
CA HIS A 54 -19.41 -12.25 17.73
C HIS A 54 -18.78 -13.63 17.55
N GLU A 55 -19.24 -14.42 16.58
CA GLU A 55 -18.66 -15.73 16.26
C GLU A 55 -17.19 -15.63 15.82
N PHE A 56 -16.83 -14.61 15.03
CA PHE A 56 -15.46 -14.42 14.61
C PHE A 56 -14.57 -14.00 15.79
N ALA A 57 -15.06 -13.12 16.68
CA ALA A 57 -14.35 -12.74 17.89
C ALA A 57 -14.05 -13.94 18.77
N GLU A 58 -15.04 -14.80 19.00
CA GLU A 58 -14.88 -16.04 19.76
C GLU A 58 -13.84 -16.98 19.13
N THR A 59 -13.92 -17.21 17.83
CA THR A 59 -12.98 -18.06 17.09
C THR A 59 -11.54 -17.56 17.20
N GLN A 60 -11.34 -16.24 17.18
CA GLN A 60 -10.03 -15.61 17.28
C GLN A 60 -9.56 -15.42 18.73
N GLY A 61 -10.38 -15.72 19.73
CA GLY A 61 -10.07 -15.44 21.14
C GLY A 61 -9.93 -13.95 21.46
N LEU A 62 -10.60 -13.09 20.71
CA LEU A 62 -10.59 -11.63 20.84
C LEU A 62 -11.87 -11.14 21.50
N SER A 63 -11.83 -9.98 22.15
CA SER A 63 -13.04 -9.24 22.47
C SER A 63 -13.67 -8.68 21.21
N TYR A 64 -14.98 -8.44 21.21
CA TYR A 64 -15.73 -7.83 20.13
C TYR A 64 -15.06 -6.54 19.61
N ASP A 65 -14.75 -5.60 20.51
CA ASP A 65 -14.12 -4.32 20.15
C ASP A 65 -12.73 -4.49 19.50
N LYS A 66 -11.95 -5.47 19.99
CA LYS A 66 -10.63 -5.78 19.40
C LYS A 66 -10.77 -6.38 18.01
N LEU A 67 -11.77 -7.25 17.80
CA LEU A 67 -12.06 -7.78 16.47
C LEU A 67 -12.47 -6.67 15.50
N CYS A 68 -13.43 -5.80 15.90
CA CYS A 68 -13.88 -4.68 15.06
C CYS A 68 -12.73 -3.74 14.70
N THR A 69 -11.89 -3.39 15.69
CA THR A 69 -10.69 -2.57 15.45
C THR A 69 -9.76 -3.23 14.43
N LYS A 70 -9.54 -4.53 14.57
CA LYS A 70 -8.67 -5.28 13.65
C LYS A 70 -9.26 -5.42 12.26
N LEU A 71 -10.57 -5.65 12.14
CA LEU A 71 -11.27 -5.67 10.84
C LEU A 71 -11.15 -4.32 10.13
N LYS A 72 -11.31 -3.23 10.90
CA LYS A 72 -11.15 -1.87 10.39
C LYS A 72 -9.73 -1.61 9.89
N GLU A 73 -8.72 -1.98 10.66
CA GLU A 73 -7.30 -1.87 10.26
C GLU A 73 -7.00 -2.65 8.98
N TYR A 74 -7.55 -3.84 8.84
CA TYR A 74 -7.23 -4.74 7.73
C TYR A 74 -8.00 -4.46 6.45
N TYR A 75 -9.29 -4.09 6.53
CA TYR A 75 -10.18 -4.12 5.36
C TYR A 75 -10.97 -2.85 5.11
N ASP A 76 -11.04 -1.92 6.08
CA ASP A 76 -11.69 -0.61 5.91
C ASP A 76 -10.72 0.41 5.29
N GLY A 77 -11.23 1.60 5.00
CA GLY A 77 -10.45 2.80 4.69
C GLY A 77 -10.41 3.18 3.23
N TYR A 78 -11.22 2.57 2.36
CA TYR A 78 -11.45 3.11 1.03
C TYR A 78 -12.31 4.37 1.11
N HIS A 79 -11.83 5.46 0.53
CA HIS A 79 -12.56 6.71 0.39
C HIS A 79 -12.63 7.09 -1.09
N PHE A 80 -13.84 7.17 -1.62
CA PHE A 80 -14.08 7.44 -3.05
C PHE A 80 -14.21 8.94 -3.36
N THR A 81 -14.43 9.77 -2.33
CA THR A 81 -14.43 11.24 -2.44
C THR A 81 -13.91 11.85 -1.15
N HIS A 82 -13.62 13.16 -1.18
CA HIS A 82 -13.21 13.88 0.02
C HIS A 82 -14.34 13.92 1.06
N ASN A 83 -13.96 13.89 2.34
CA ASN A 83 -14.89 13.91 3.47
C ASN A 83 -15.97 12.81 3.42
N SER A 84 -15.67 11.66 2.81
CA SER A 84 -16.52 10.47 2.84
C SER A 84 -16.16 9.56 4.01
N ILE A 85 -17.09 8.68 4.36
CA ILE A 85 -16.84 7.58 5.29
C ILE A 85 -15.85 6.58 4.69
N GLY A 86 -15.18 5.81 5.55
CA GLY A 86 -14.41 4.64 5.14
C GLY A 86 -15.33 3.51 4.70
N ILE A 87 -14.92 2.78 3.67
CA ILE A 87 -15.68 1.67 3.10
C ILE A 87 -14.80 0.42 3.15
N TYR A 88 -15.33 -0.66 3.70
CA TYR A 88 -14.70 -1.97 3.69
C TYR A 88 -14.68 -2.57 2.29
N ASN A 89 -13.57 -3.23 1.95
CA ASN A 89 -13.53 -4.09 0.78
C ASN A 89 -14.44 -5.31 0.99
N PRO A 90 -15.54 -5.45 0.25
CA PRO A 90 -16.51 -6.51 0.51
C PRO A 90 -15.94 -7.90 0.24
N PHE A 91 -15.04 -8.04 -0.75
CA PHE A 91 -14.42 -9.33 -1.07
C PHE A 91 -13.56 -9.84 0.09
N SER A 92 -12.69 -9.00 0.62
CA SER A 92 -11.81 -9.35 1.74
C SER A 92 -12.59 -9.56 3.02
N LEU A 93 -13.54 -8.66 3.32
CA LEU A 93 -14.38 -8.74 4.50
C LEU A 93 -15.18 -10.05 4.55
N LEU A 94 -15.89 -10.40 3.47
CA LEU A 94 -16.70 -11.62 3.40
C LEU A 94 -15.85 -12.89 3.47
N ASN A 95 -14.66 -12.90 2.89
CA ASN A 95 -13.74 -14.04 3.04
C ASN A 95 -13.21 -14.16 4.47
N ALA A 96 -12.89 -13.05 5.13
CA ALA A 96 -12.49 -13.06 6.54
C ALA A 96 -13.60 -13.64 7.43
N PHE A 97 -14.85 -13.29 7.20
CA PHE A 97 -15.99 -13.89 7.89
C PHE A 97 -16.17 -15.37 7.58
N LYS A 98 -16.04 -15.75 6.32
CA LYS A 98 -16.19 -17.14 5.87
C LYS A 98 -15.16 -18.08 6.50
N TYR A 99 -13.90 -17.65 6.55
CA TYR A 99 -12.80 -18.48 7.06
C TYR A 99 -12.53 -18.24 8.54
N LYS A 100 -13.10 -17.18 9.15
CA LYS A 100 -12.80 -16.70 10.50
C LYS A 100 -11.30 -16.42 10.70
N GLU A 101 -10.62 -15.96 9.65
CA GLU A 101 -9.19 -15.68 9.61
C GLU A 101 -8.91 -14.35 8.94
N PHE A 102 -7.82 -13.68 9.36
CA PHE A 102 -7.31 -12.49 8.68
C PHE A 102 -6.31 -12.89 7.59
N GLY A 103 -6.48 -12.36 6.39
CA GLY A 103 -5.64 -12.69 5.24
C GLY A 103 -5.66 -11.60 4.17
N SER A 104 -4.80 -11.74 3.17
CA SER A 104 -4.69 -10.82 2.03
C SER A 104 -5.55 -11.30 0.86
N TYR A 105 -6.85 -11.40 1.07
CA TYR A 105 -7.78 -12.03 0.11
C TYR A 105 -7.90 -11.29 -1.22
N TRP A 106 -8.08 -9.96 -1.16
CA TRP A 106 -8.20 -9.17 -2.38
C TRP A 106 -6.88 -9.09 -3.15
N PHE A 107 -5.78 -8.90 -2.44
CA PHE A 107 -4.48 -8.76 -3.06
C PHE A 107 -4.04 -10.02 -3.81
N GLU A 108 -4.40 -11.20 -3.32
CA GLU A 108 -4.08 -12.48 -3.95
C GLU A 108 -4.84 -12.73 -5.25
N THR A 109 -5.94 -12.02 -5.52
CA THR A 109 -6.75 -12.19 -6.74
C THR A 109 -6.12 -11.61 -8.00
N GLY A 110 -5.15 -10.70 -7.86
CA GLY A 110 -4.48 -10.05 -8.98
C GLY A 110 -3.01 -9.76 -8.70
N THR A 111 -2.14 -10.03 -9.67
CA THR A 111 -0.72 -9.69 -9.56
C THR A 111 -0.45 -8.33 -10.18
N PRO A 112 -0.01 -7.30 -9.43
CA PRO A 112 0.26 -5.97 -9.96
C PRO A 112 1.58 -5.87 -10.76
N THR A 113 1.94 -6.92 -11.49
CA THR A 113 3.21 -6.96 -12.26
C THR A 113 3.35 -5.79 -13.23
N TYR A 114 2.23 -5.35 -13.82
CA TYR A 114 2.23 -4.19 -14.70
C TYR A 114 2.59 -2.92 -13.93
N LEU A 115 2.04 -2.73 -12.72
CA LEU A 115 2.34 -1.56 -11.87
C LEU A 115 3.81 -1.52 -11.46
N VAL A 116 4.38 -2.69 -11.10
CA VAL A 116 5.81 -2.76 -10.75
C VAL A 116 6.70 -2.36 -11.94
N LYS A 117 6.35 -2.84 -13.15
CA LYS A 117 7.08 -2.42 -14.36
C LYS A 117 6.95 -0.91 -14.60
N LEU A 118 5.79 -0.34 -14.34
CA LEU A 118 5.53 1.08 -14.46
C LEU A 118 6.36 1.89 -13.46
N LEU A 119 6.35 1.50 -12.18
CA LEU A 119 7.15 2.12 -11.12
C LEU A 119 8.66 2.10 -11.45
N LYS A 120 9.17 0.95 -11.88
CA LYS A 120 10.58 0.82 -12.29
C LYS A 120 10.92 1.66 -13.51
N LYS A 121 10.06 1.64 -14.53
CA LYS A 121 10.27 2.42 -15.77
C LYS A 121 10.37 3.93 -15.48
N HIS A 122 9.63 4.41 -14.49
CA HIS A 122 9.60 5.83 -14.13
C HIS A 122 10.51 6.18 -12.97
N HIS A 123 11.35 5.25 -12.50
CA HIS A 123 12.25 5.45 -11.35
C HIS A 123 11.49 6.09 -10.18
N TYR A 124 10.33 5.50 -9.83
CA TYR A 124 9.44 6.06 -8.84
C TYR A 124 10.00 5.85 -7.43
N ASP A 125 9.97 6.90 -6.62
CA ASP A 125 10.29 6.84 -5.20
C ASP A 125 9.10 6.25 -4.42
N LEU A 126 9.28 5.05 -3.88
CA LEU A 126 8.21 4.30 -3.22
C LEU A 126 7.75 4.96 -1.91
N GLU A 127 8.62 5.72 -1.24
CA GLU A 127 8.25 6.45 -0.01
C GLU A 127 7.18 7.49 -0.30
N GLN A 128 7.26 8.17 -1.44
CA GLN A 128 6.29 9.18 -1.86
C GLN A 128 4.89 8.61 -2.04
N MET A 129 4.74 7.33 -2.33
CA MET A 129 3.44 6.70 -2.58
C MET A 129 2.46 6.84 -1.40
N ALA A 130 2.96 6.87 -0.18
CA ALA A 130 2.14 7.03 1.02
C ALA A 130 1.70 8.49 1.29
N HIS A 131 2.29 9.45 0.56
CA HIS A 131 2.11 10.89 0.75
C HIS A 131 1.82 11.63 -0.57
N GLU A 132 1.40 10.91 -1.60
CA GLU A 132 1.17 11.46 -2.93
C GLU A 132 0.09 12.53 -2.93
N GLU A 133 0.38 13.66 -3.57
CA GLU A 133 -0.56 14.75 -3.75
C GLU A 133 -0.88 14.92 -5.24
N THR A 134 -2.16 15.10 -5.56
CA THR A 134 -2.61 15.16 -6.95
C THR A 134 -3.94 15.89 -7.08
N ASP A 135 -4.28 16.31 -8.30
CA ASP A 135 -5.57 16.93 -8.60
C ASP A 135 -6.58 15.93 -9.21
N ALA A 136 -7.84 16.35 -9.31
CA ALA A 136 -8.91 15.52 -9.86
C ALA A 136 -8.71 15.17 -11.35
N GLN A 137 -8.01 16.01 -12.13
CA GLN A 137 -7.77 15.74 -13.54
C GLN A 137 -6.80 14.59 -13.71
N VAL A 138 -5.73 14.59 -12.90
CA VAL A 138 -4.73 13.50 -12.85
C VAL A 138 -5.41 12.21 -12.39
N LEU A 139 -6.20 12.21 -11.31
CA LEU A 139 -6.89 11.02 -10.83
C LEU A 139 -7.85 10.40 -11.87
N ASN A 140 -8.46 11.23 -12.70
CA ASN A 140 -9.37 10.79 -13.75
C ASN A 140 -8.69 10.55 -15.11
N SER A 141 -7.39 10.87 -15.24
CA SER A 141 -6.65 10.63 -16.47
C SER A 141 -6.17 9.17 -16.51
N ILE A 142 -6.37 8.51 -17.67
CA ILE A 142 -5.53 7.38 -18.06
C ILE A 142 -5.00 7.70 -19.45
N ASP A 143 -3.78 8.14 -19.47
CA ASP A 143 -3.01 8.20 -20.68
C ASP A 143 -2.07 6.98 -20.70
N SER A 144 -2.19 6.13 -21.71
CA SER A 144 -1.30 4.97 -21.89
C SER A 144 0.16 5.38 -22.10
N GLU A 145 0.40 6.65 -22.41
CA GLU A 145 1.72 7.26 -22.56
C GLU A 145 2.16 8.06 -21.34
N SER A 146 1.30 8.13 -20.29
CA SER A 146 1.59 8.90 -19.08
C SER A 146 2.86 8.43 -18.39
N THR A 147 3.69 9.38 -18.03
CA THR A 147 4.89 9.16 -17.21
C THR A 147 4.55 9.00 -15.73
N ASN A 148 3.32 9.32 -15.32
CA ASN A 148 2.86 9.26 -13.93
C ASN A 148 2.12 7.93 -13.67
N PRO A 149 2.63 7.06 -12.76
CA PRO A 149 1.97 5.79 -12.41
C PRO A 149 0.75 5.96 -11.50
N ILE A 150 0.61 7.10 -10.82
CA ILE A 150 -0.37 7.32 -9.74
C ILE A 150 -1.82 7.12 -10.18
N PRO A 151 -2.30 7.64 -11.32
CA PRO A 151 -3.67 7.40 -11.75
C PRO A 151 -4.02 5.92 -11.86
N VAL A 152 -3.10 5.11 -12.39
CA VAL A 152 -3.31 3.67 -12.55
C VAL A 152 -3.32 2.97 -11.19
N ILE A 153 -2.41 3.35 -10.28
CA ILE A 153 -2.31 2.77 -8.92
C ILE A 153 -3.56 3.11 -8.12
N TYR A 154 -4.03 4.37 -8.18
CA TYR A 154 -5.27 4.81 -7.52
C TYR A 154 -6.49 4.09 -8.07
N GLN A 155 -6.71 4.11 -9.38
CA GLN A 155 -7.87 3.49 -10.00
C GLN A 155 -7.90 1.96 -9.87
N SER A 156 -6.73 1.34 -9.73
CA SER A 156 -6.62 -0.10 -9.44
C SER A 156 -6.86 -0.43 -7.96
N GLY A 157 -7.17 0.56 -7.11
CA GLY A 157 -7.52 0.35 -5.71
C GLY A 157 -6.35 0.14 -4.74
N TYR A 158 -5.10 0.39 -5.18
CA TYR A 158 -3.94 0.32 -4.27
C TYR A 158 -3.78 1.59 -3.44
N LEU A 159 -4.24 2.73 -3.96
CA LEU A 159 -4.33 4.00 -3.23
C LEU A 159 -5.77 4.45 -3.11
N THR A 160 -6.04 5.27 -2.11
CA THR A 160 -7.34 5.91 -1.84
C THR A 160 -7.14 7.34 -1.39
N ILE A 161 -8.22 8.12 -1.34
CA ILE A 161 -8.19 9.51 -0.87
C ILE A 161 -8.07 9.51 0.66
N LYS A 162 -7.00 10.10 1.20
CA LYS A 162 -6.77 10.27 2.65
C LYS A 162 -7.04 11.70 3.13
N GLY A 163 -7.11 12.65 2.21
CA GLY A 163 -7.39 14.04 2.53
C GLY A 163 -7.61 14.90 1.30
N TYR A 164 -8.02 16.13 1.54
CA TYR A 164 -8.27 17.11 0.49
C TYR A 164 -7.96 18.51 1.00
N ASP A 165 -7.18 19.26 0.24
CA ASP A 165 -6.96 20.67 0.45
C ASP A 165 -7.95 21.48 -0.40
N GLU A 166 -8.97 22.05 0.24
CA GLU A 166 -10.02 22.81 -0.44
C GLU A 166 -9.50 24.10 -1.10
N ARG A 167 -8.42 24.67 -0.55
CA ARG A 167 -7.84 25.92 -1.09
C ARG A 167 -7.20 25.72 -2.45
N PHE A 168 -6.54 24.57 -2.64
CA PHE A 168 -5.78 24.27 -3.85
C PHE A 168 -6.45 23.21 -4.73
N GLY A 169 -7.51 22.54 -4.25
CA GLY A 169 -8.17 21.46 -4.97
C GLY A 169 -7.33 20.19 -5.05
N ILE A 170 -6.44 19.96 -4.07
CA ILE A 170 -5.46 18.88 -4.07
C ILE A 170 -5.92 17.73 -3.18
N TYR A 171 -5.91 16.52 -3.72
CA TYR A 171 -6.14 15.27 -2.99
C TYR A 171 -4.83 14.73 -2.45
N ARG A 172 -4.84 14.27 -1.21
CA ARG A 172 -3.77 13.47 -0.61
C ARG A 172 -4.16 12.01 -0.67
N LEU A 173 -3.28 11.19 -1.22
CA LEU A 173 -3.49 9.77 -1.38
C LEU A 173 -2.67 8.97 -0.36
N GLY A 174 -3.07 7.72 -0.15
CA GLY A 174 -2.35 6.75 0.67
C GLY A 174 -2.98 5.38 0.55
N PHE A 175 -2.36 4.36 1.12
CA PHE A 175 -2.92 3.02 1.15
C PHE A 175 -4.26 3.00 1.90
N PRO A 176 -5.27 2.26 1.42
CA PRO A 176 -6.56 2.21 2.09
C PRO A 176 -6.45 1.56 3.47
N ASN A 177 -5.77 0.42 3.56
CA ASN A 177 -5.71 -0.41 4.76
C ASN A 177 -4.46 -1.29 4.76
N ARG A 178 -4.29 -2.05 5.85
CA ARG A 178 -3.14 -2.92 6.07
C ARG A 178 -3.04 -4.05 5.05
N GLU A 179 -4.16 -4.67 4.64
CA GLU A 179 -4.13 -5.73 3.63
C GLU A 179 -3.44 -5.27 2.36
N VAL A 180 -3.86 -4.09 1.86
CA VAL A 180 -3.36 -3.56 0.59
C VAL A 180 -1.92 -3.08 0.74
N GLU A 181 -1.60 -2.34 1.80
CA GLU A 181 -0.25 -1.86 2.05
C GLU A 181 0.75 -3.02 2.20
N GLU A 182 0.49 -3.93 3.13
CA GLU A 182 1.36 -5.08 3.38
C GLU A 182 1.51 -5.96 2.14
N GLY A 183 0.39 -6.28 1.47
CA GLY A 183 0.39 -7.08 0.25
C GLY A 183 1.20 -6.46 -0.87
N PHE A 184 1.03 -5.15 -1.10
CA PHE A 184 1.74 -4.42 -2.15
C PHE A 184 3.25 -4.34 -1.87
N ILE A 185 3.64 -3.96 -0.66
CA ILE A 185 5.05 -3.87 -0.27
C ILE A 185 5.75 -5.26 -0.33
N ARG A 186 5.08 -6.33 0.15
CA ARG A 186 5.59 -7.71 -0.01
C ARG A 186 5.76 -8.10 -1.47
N PHE A 187 4.83 -7.71 -2.32
CA PHE A 187 4.91 -8.00 -3.75
C PHE A 187 6.07 -7.28 -4.43
N LEU A 188 6.43 -6.07 -3.96
CA LEU A 188 7.56 -5.32 -4.52
C LEU A 188 8.91 -5.96 -4.20
N LEU A 189 9.07 -6.59 -3.03
CA LEU A 189 10.36 -7.09 -2.53
C LEU A 189 11.17 -7.90 -3.57
N PRO A 190 10.65 -8.96 -4.21
CA PRO A 190 11.41 -9.75 -5.18
C PRO A 190 11.71 -9.04 -6.50
N PHE A 191 11.16 -7.84 -6.72
CA PHE A 191 11.47 -7.03 -7.90
C PHE A 191 12.55 -5.98 -7.64
N TYR A 192 12.72 -5.58 -6.39
CA TYR A 192 13.68 -4.55 -5.97
C TYR A 192 14.91 -5.17 -5.30
N ALA A 193 14.76 -6.26 -4.57
CA ALA A 193 15.86 -6.99 -3.95
C ALA A 193 16.16 -8.29 -4.72
N ASN A 194 17.38 -8.79 -4.60
CA ASN A 194 17.78 -10.06 -5.19
C ASN A 194 17.26 -11.25 -4.36
N VAL A 195 15.93 -11.41 -4.34
CA VAL A 195 15.23 -12.44 -3.55
C VAL A 195 14.24 -13.20 -4.42
N ASN A 196 14.24 -14.53 -4.32
CA ASN A 196 13.24 -15.33 -5.00
C ASN A 196 11.86 -15.10 -4.38
N LYS A 197 10.80 -15.04 -5.22
CA LYS A 197 9.41 -14.87 -4.78
C LYS A 197 8.97 -15.88 -3.73
N VAL A 198 9.43 -17.13 -3.84
CA VAL A 198 9.10 -18.21 -2.90
C VAL A 198 9.77 -18.01 -1.54
N GLU A 199 10.96 -17.41 -1.52
CA GLU A 199 11.76 -17.19 -0.32
C GLU A 199 11.41 -15.85 0.38
N SER A 200 10.84 -14.90 -0.35
CA SER A 200 10.53 -13.56 0.13
C SER A 200 9.79 -13.51 1.50
N PRO A 201 8.74 -14.33 1.76
CA PRO A 201 8.09 -14.33 3.07
C PRO A 201 9.01 -14.76 4.22
N PHE A 202 9.91 -15.72 3.94
CA PHE A 202 10.87 -16.22 4.93
C PHE A 202 11.97 -15.20 5.22
N GLU A 203 12.38 -14.42 4.23
CA GLU A 203 13.35 -13.34 4.44
C GLU A 203 12.81 -12.27 5.37
N VAL A 204 11.54 -11.85 5.20
CA VAL A 204 10.88 -10.92 6.13
C VAL A 204 10.83 -11.49 7.54
N GLN A 205 10.47 -12.77 7.70
CA GLN A 205 10.43 -13.43 9.01
C GLN A 205 11.81 -13.46 9.67
N LYS A 206 12.88 -13.69 8.90
CA LYS A 206 14.26 -13.69 9.41
C LYS A 206 14.64 -12.29 9.90
N PHE A 207 14.38 -11.22 9.11
CA PHE A 207 14.62 -9.85 9.53
C PHE A 207 13.94 -9.52 10.87
N VAL A 208 12.67 -9.88 11.01
CA VAL A 208 11.92 -9.64 12.25
C VAL A 208 12.57 -10.36 13.43
N ARG A 209 12.92 -11.65 13.27
CA ARG A 209 13.57 -12.44 14.34
C ARG A 209 14.94 -11.90 14.72
N GLU A 210 15.74 -11.48 13.74
CA GLU A 210 17.07 -10.94 13.95
C GLU A 210 17.02 -9.67 14.81
N VAL A 211 16.08 -8.75 14.51
CA VAL A 211 15.91 -7.53 15.35
C VAL A 211 15.31 -7.83 16.73
N GLU A 212 14.40 -8.79 16.86
CA GLU A 212 13.81 -9.19 18.13
C GLU A 212 14.82 -9.88 19.07
N THR A 213 15.81 -10.58 18.51
CA THR A 213 16.83 -11.31 19.25
C THR A 213 18.12 -10.53 19.49
N GLY A 214 18.28 -9.38 18.84
CA GLY A 214 19.49 -8.58 18.93
C GLY A 214 20.62 -9.04 18.00
N ASP A 215 20.32 -9.87 17.01
CA ASP A 215 21.28 -10.37 16.02
C ASP A 215 21.44 -9.38 14.85
N TYR A 216 22.04 -8.22 15.15
CA TYR A 216 22.25 -7.15 14.17
C TYR A 216 23.26 -7.55 13.09
N ASP A 217 24.22 -8.41 13.38
CA ASP A 217 25.20 -8.87 12.39
C ASP A 217 24.50 -9.66 11.28
N SER A 218 23.65 -10.62 11.62
CA SER A 218 22.84 -11.38 10.64
C SER A 218 21.89 -10.46 9.88
N PHE A 219 21.26 -9.48 10.56
CA PHE A 219 20.38 -8.50 9.93
C PHE A 219 21.12 -7.71 8.84
N PHE A 220 22.29 -7.12 9.15
CA PHE A 220 23.05 -6.34 8.18
C PHE A 220 23.65 -7.19 7.06
N HIS A 221 24.10 -8.41 7.34
CA HIS A 221 24.55 -9.34 6.30
C HIS A 221 23.43 -9.69 5.32
N ARG A 222 22.21 -9.92 5.84
CA ARG A 222 21.03 -10.16 5.00
C ARG A 222 20.68 -8.93 4.18
N LEU A 223 20.63 -7.77 4.79
CA LEU A 223 20.36 -6.51 4.10
C LEU A 223 21.38 -6.29 2.97
N GLN A 224 22.66 -6.51 3.24
CA GLN A 224 23.74 -6.41 2.24
C GLN A 224 23.51 -7.39 1.07
N SER A 225 23.02 -8.60 1.31
CA SER A 225 22.73 -9.58 0.25
C SER A 225 21.64 -9.12 -0.71
N PHE A 226 20.72 -8.26 -0.28
CA PHE A 226 19.66 -7.69 -1.12
C PHE A 226 20.20 -6.71 -2.16
N PHE A 227 21.36 -6.12 -1.91
CA PHE A 227 22.03 -5.21 -2.83
C PHE A 227 23.07 -5.92 -3.72
N ALA A 228 23.34 -7.20 -3.50
CA ALA A 228 24.28 -7.96 -4.32
C ALA A 228 23.77 -8.07 -5.77
N ASP A 229 24.70 -7.98 -6.72
CA ASP A 229 24.46 -8.07 -8.18
C ASP A 229 23.66 -6.92 -8.80
N THR A 230 23.53 -5.80 -8.12
CA THR A 230 22.88 -4.62 -8.70
C THR A 230 23.91 -3.77 -9.44
N THR A 231 23.92 -3.85 -10.76
CA THR A 231 24.76 -3.00 -11.64
C THR A 231 23.93 -1.81 -12.11
N TYR A 232 24.34 -0.60 -11.73
CA TYR A 232 23.76 0.65 -12.22
C TYR A 232 24.81 1.48 -12.94
N GLU A 233 24.44 2.04 -14.07
CA GLU A 233 25.32 2.91 -14.86
C GLU A 233 25.28 4.36 -14.39
N VAL A 234 24.19 4.74 -13.66
CA VAL A 234 23.95 6.11 -13.20
C VAL A 234 23.84 6.15 -11.68
N ILE A 235 24.62 7.01 -11.02
CA ILE A 235 24.67 7.13 -9.54
C ILE A 235 23.29 7.41 -8.95
N ARG A 236 22.50 8.33 -9.55
CA ARG A 236 21.17 8.69 -9.06
C ARG A 236 20.17 7.51 -9.09
N GLU A 237 20.27 6.65 -10.10
CA GLU A 237 19.43 5.44 -10.18
C GLU A 237 19.81 4.43 -9.10
N GLN A 238 21.09 4.37 -8.77
CA GLN A 238 21.60 3.54 -7.69
C GLN A 238 21.11 4.04 -6.32
N GLU A 239 21.17 5.33 -6.05
CA GLU A 239 20.68 5.96 -4.82
C GLU A 239 19.19 5.63 -4.59
N LEU A 240 18.35 5.96 -5.55
CA LEU A 240 16.91 5.69 -5.48
C LEU A 240 16.60 4.20 -5.31
N HIS A 241 17.41 3.33 -5.92
CA HIS A 241 17.23 1.89 -5.73
C HIS A 241 17.51 1.47 -4.29
N TYR A 242 18.62 1.96 -3.69
CA TYR A 242 18.93 1.68 -2.29
C TYR A 242 17.83 2.20 -1.34
N GLU A 243 17.36 3.40 -1.55
CA GLU A 243 16.26 4.01 -0.81
C GLU A 243 15.00 3.15 -0.90
N ASN A 244 14.61 2.75 -2.10
CA ASN A 244 13.44 1.87 -2.32
C ASN A 244 13.57 0.50 -1.65
N VAL A 245 14.75 -0.13 -1.69
CA VAL A 245 14.96 -1.42 -1.01
C VAL A 245 14.89 -1.26 0.50
N LEU A 246 15.52 -0.24 1.06
CA LEU A 246 15.45 0.04 2.51
C LEU A 246 14.01 0.34 2.93
N PHE A 247 13.30 1.17 2.18
CA PHE A 247 11.89 1.46 2.42
C PHE A 247 11.06 0.17 2.47
N ILE A 248 11.19 -0.72 1.48
CA ILE A 248 10.45 -2.00 1.43
C ILE A 248 10.77 -2.85 2.66
N VAL A 249 12.06 -3.04 2.99
CA VAL A 249 12.48 -3.89 4.12
C VAL A 249 11.93 -3.34 5.43
N PHE A 250 12.11 -2.04 5.71
CA PHE A 250 11.69 -1.46 6.96
C PHE A 250 10.18 -1.30 7.09
N LYS A 251 9.46 -1.06 5.99
CA LYS A 251 8.00 -1.14 5.99
C LYS A 251 7.51 -2.54 6.34
N LEU A 252 8.10 -3.58 5.76
CA LEU A 252 7.74 -4.96 6.06
C LEU A 252 8.05 -5.36 7.51
N VAL A 253 9.21 -4.95 8.03
CA VAL A 253 9.55 -5.14 9.45
C VAL A 253 8.59 -4.35 10.34
N GLY A 254 8.17 -3.16 9.93
CA GLY A 254 7.26 -2.27 10.65
C GLY A 254 5.85 -2.83 10.87
N PHE A 255 5.40 -3.84 10.11
CA PHE A 255 4.15 -4.54 10.38
C PHE A 255 4.21 -5.45 11.62
N TYR A 256 5.41 -5.76 12.10
CA TYR A 256 5.67 -6.65 13.24
C TYR A 256 6.35 -5.96 14.41
N THR A 257 7.09 -4.87 14.15
CA THR A 257 7.84 -4.09 15.14
C THR A 257 7.51 -2.61 14.96
N LYS A 258 7.84 -1.78 15.93
CA LYS A 258 7.66 -0.34 15.79
C LYS A 258 8.83 0.25 15.02
N VAL A 259 8.56 0.88 13.87
CA VAL A 259 9.57 1.51 13.00
C VAL A 259 9.18 2.96 12.76
N GLU A 260 10.12 3.89 12.97
CA GLU A 260 10.06 5.28 12.55
C GLU A 260 11.14 5.49 11.49
N TYR A 261 10.74 5.91 10.29
CA TYR A 261 11.58 6.04 9.12
C TYR A 261 11.50 7.46 8.59
N HIS A 262 12.65 8.10 8.39
CA HIS A 262 12.75 9.46 7.86
C HIS A 262 13.83 9.55 6.81
N THR A 263 13.53 10.23 5.71
CA THR A 263 14.53 10.54 4.67
C THR A 263 14.76 12.04 4.58
N ASN A 264 15.97 12.45 4.32
CA ASN A 264 16.35 13.83 4.05
C ASN A 264 17.67 13.89 3.28
N ASP A 265 17.67 14.48 2.06
CA ASP A 265 18.86 14.77 1.24
C ASP A 265 19.93 13.66 1.20
N GLY A 266 19.53 12.42 0.87
CA GLY A 266 20.43 11.27 0.78
C GLY A 266 20.86 10.68 2.13
N ARG A 267 20.18 11.06 3.22
CA ARG A 267 20.31 10.50 4.56
C ARG A 267 19.02 9.82 4.96
N ILE A 268 19.14 8.61 5.49
CA ILE A 268 18.03 7.85 6.03
C ILE A 268 18.27 7.66 7.51
N ASP A 269 17.35 8.17 8.34
CA ASP A 269 17.34 7.99 9.78
C ASP A 269 16.21 7.01 10.13
N LEU A 270 16.57 5.97 10.86
CA LEU A 270 15.64 4.92 11.25
C LEU A 270 15.72 4.65 12.74
N VAL A 271 14.57 4.64 13.39
CA VAL A 271 14.43 4.09 14.75
C VAL A 271 13.54 2.85 14.69
N LEU A 272 14.09 1.70 15.09
CA LEU A 272 13.37 0.45 15.18
C LEU A 272 13.31 0.04 16.64
N GLN A 273 12.11 -0.19 17.16
CA GLN A 273 11.88 -0.58 18.57
C GLN A 273 11.18 -1.93 18.63
N THR A 274 11.83 -2.86 19.31
CA THR A 274 11.26 -4.15 19.75
C THR A 274 10.93 -4.10 21.24
N GLU A 275 10.41 -5.19 21.79
CA GLU A 275 10.20 -5.29 23.25
C GLU A 275 11.49 -5.18 24.07
N LYS A 276 12.64 -5.56 23.48
CA LYS A 276 13.92 -5.68 24.19
C LYS A 276 14.98 -4.67 23.75
N PHE A 277 14.88 -4.18 22.51
CA PHE A 277 15.93 -3.39 21.86
C PHE A 277 15.36 -2.14 21.20
N ILE A 278 16.17 -1.10 21.18
CA ILE A 278 15.97 0.09 20.36
C ILE A 278 17.19 0.22 19.46
N TYR A 279 16.97 0.20 18.15
CA TYR A 279 18.01 0.42 17.15
C TYR A 279 17.84 1.82 16.59
N ILE A 280 18.94 2.57 16.53
CA ILE A 280 19.02 3.83 15.82
C ILE A 280 20.02 3.60 14.69
N MET A 281 19.57 3.71 13.47
CA MET A 281 20.35 3.43 12.27
C MET A 281 20.36 4.66 11.39
N GLU A 282 21.53 4.98 10.88
CA GLU A 282 21.74 6.04 9.93
C GLU A 282 22.42 5.45 8.68
N PHE A 283 21.85 5.72 7.50
CA PHE A 283 22.36 5.25 6.23
C PHE A 283 22.80 6.44 5.39
N LYS A 284 24.02 6.40 4.89
CA LYS A 284 24.56 7.36 3.92
C LYS A 284 24.99 6.62 2.67
N LEU A 285 24.59 7.14 1.53
CA LEU A 285 24.91 6.54 0.23
C LEU A 285 26.36 6.78 -0.21
N ASN A 286 26.92 7.92 0.14
CA ASN A 286 28.30 8.28 -0.18
C ASN A 286 28.97 8.83 1.08
N GLY A 287 29.73 8.00 1.77
CA GLY A 287 30.41 8.41 3.01
C GLY A 287 31.01 7.25 3.77
N THR A 288 31.68 7.57 4.87
CA THR A 288 32.20 6.58 5.82
C THR A 288 31.22 6.41 6.99
N ALA A 289 31.34 5.30 7.76
CA ALA A 289 30.56 5.08 8.96
C ALA A 289 30.79 6.18 10.02
N GLU A 290 31.99 6.76 10.08
CA GLU A 290 32.33 7.88 10.96
C GLU A 290 31.58 9.16 10.57
N GLU A 291 31.36 9.41 9.29
CA GLU A 291 30.59 10.56 8.80
C GLU A 291 29.08 10.38 9.02
N ALA A 292 28.61 9.16 9.15
CA ALA A 292 27.22 8.87 9.48
C ALA A 292 26.90 9.16 10.96
N LEU A 293 27.90 9.08 11.85
CA LEU A 293 27.74 9.29 13.30
C LEU A 293 27.94 10.76 13.75
N GLN A 294 28.16 11.69 12.83
CA GLN A 294 28.30 13.14 13.11
C GLN A 294 27.01 13.90 12.87
#